data_ef1ec85ce85e3215ccfedee101d39c7f
#
_entry.id   ef1ec85ce85e3215ccfedee101d39c7f
#
_cell.length_a   1.000
_cell.length_b   1.000
_cell.length_c   1.000
_cell.angle_alpha   90.00
_cell.angle_beta   90.00
_cell.angle_gamma   90.00
#
_symmetry.space_group_name_H-M   'P 1'
#
loop_
_entity.id
_entity.type
_entity.pdbx_description
1 polymer ?
#
loop_
_entity_poly.entity_id
_entity_poly.type
_entity_poly.pdbx_seq_one_letter_code
_entity_poly.pdbx_strand_id
1 'polypeptide(L)'
;MADGPAFRTGYMSLLLPAETGEGEVRRLIRESVIRALAATDEWPIRIDVVTSKRSDDGHSKRWFVEYETGPYGEVVAQPDQAQ
;
A
#
# COMPACT_ATOMS: atom_id res chain seq x y z
N MET A 1 26.17 -6.45 -7.95
CA MET A 1 25.79 -6.28 -7.91
C MET A 1 24.79 -5.98 -7.97
N ALA A 2 24.47 -5.93 -7.76
CA ALA A 2 23.37 -5.86 -7.66
C ALA A 2 22.79 -4.94 -8.24
N ASP A 3 22.86 -4.91 -9.01
CA ASP A 3 22.42 -4.01 -9.53
C ASP A 3 21.24 -4.13 -10.10
N GLY A 4 20.55 -4.88 -10.06
CA GLY A 4 19.29 -4.97 -10.60
C GLY A 4 18.39 -3.94 -10.03
N PRO A 5 17.15 -3.98 -10.36
CA PRO A 5 16.19 -3.03 -9.86
C PRO A 5 16.17 -3.09 -8.37
N ALA A 6 16.03 -1.97 -7.80
CA ALA A 6 16.03 -1.90 -6.36
C ALA A 6 14.63 -2.18 -5.86
N PHE A 7 14.46 -3.30 -5.23
CA PHE A 7 13.19 -3.62 -4.61
C PHE A 7 13.29 -3.27 -3.15
N ARG A 8 12.35 -2.53 -2.66
CA ARG A 8 12.38 -2.08 -1.28
C ARG A 8 11.08 -2.37 -0.59
N THR A 9 11.15 -2.57 0.71
CA THR A 9 9.97 -2.74 1.53
C THR A 9 9.72 -1.43 2.25
N GLY A 10 8.48 -0.99 2.23
CA GLY A 10 8.11 0.24 2.90
C GLY A 10 6.90 0.00 3.76
N TYR A 11 6.63 0.97 4.61
CA TYR A 11 5.51 0.90 5.52
C TYR A 11 4.79 2.23 5.53
N MET A 12 3.49 2.18 5.71
CA MET A 12 2.73 3.40 5.87
C MET A 12 1.48 3.10 6.66
N SER A 13 0.79 4.12 7.09
CA SER A 13 -0.46 3.91 7.76
C SER A 13 -1.47 4.92 7.25
N LEU A 14 -2.73 4.54 7.32
CA LEU A 14 -3.83 5.40 6.95
C LEU A 14 -4.84 5.40 8.06
N LEU A 15 -5.41 6.57 8.31
CA LEU A 15 -6.49 6.69 9.28
C LEU A 15 -7.77 6.86 8.51
N LEU A 16 -8.69 5.96 8.68
CA LEU A 16 -9.95 5.98 7.97
C LEU A 16 -11.10 5.87 8.97
N PRO A 17 -12.29 6.33 8.58
CA PRO A 17 -13.43 6.13 9.45
C PRO A 17 -13.63 4.66 9.77
N ALA A 18 -13.97 4.37 11.00
CA ALA A 18 -14.08 2.99 11.44
C ALA A 18 -15.10 2.21 10.64
N GLU A 19 -16.07 2.91 10.05
CA GLU A 19 -17.11 2.24 9.32
C GLU A 19 -16.79 2.01 7.85
N THR A 20 -15.59 2.39 7.42
CA THR A 20 -15.24 2.21 6.02
C THR A 20 -15.31 0.74 5.65
N GLY A 21 -15.98 0.45 4.56
CA GLY A 21 -16.12 -0.92 4.12
C GLY A 21 -14.80 -1.51 3.66
N GLU A 22 -14.71 -2.82 3.69
CA GLU A 22 -13.47 -3.48 3.40
C GLU A 22 -12.97 -3.20 1.99
N GLY A 23 -13.87 -3.23 1.02
CA GLY A 23 -13.45 -2.93 -0.35
C GLY A 23 -12.96 -1.52 -0.51
N GLU A 24 -13.60 -0.59 0.18
CA GLU A 24 -13.19 0.79 0.11
C GLU A 24 -11.84 0.97 0.80
N VAL A 25 -11.61 0.27 1.89
CA VAL A 25 -10.35 0.34 2.59
C VAL A 25 -9.23 -0.08 1.64
N ARG A 26 -9.42 -1.18 0.94
CA ARG A 26 -8.39 -1.66 0.04
C ARG A 26 -8.10 -0.67 -1.06
N ARG A 27 -9.15 -0.08 -1.62
CA ARG A 27 -8.98 0.88 -2.70
C ARG A 27 -8.22 2.11 -2.21
N LEU A 28 -8.57 2.60 -1.03
CA LEU A 28 -7.92 3.78 -0.50
C LEU A 28 -6.47 3.51 -0.15
N ILE A 29 -6.19 2.35 0.39
CA ILE A 29 -4.83 1.98 0.70
C ILE A 29 -4.00 1.93 -0.57
N ARG A 30 -4.53 1.28 -1.61
CA ARG A 30 -3.79 1.18 -2.85
C ARG A 30 -3.52 2.55 -3.43
N GLU A 31 -4.53 3.40 -3.46
CA GLU A 31 -4.34 4.74 -4.01
C GLU A 31 -3.33 5.53 -3.21
N SER A 32 -3.33 5.37 -1.90
CA SER A 32 -2.41 6.10 -1.06
C SER A 32 -0.97 5.65 -1.29
N VAL A 33 -0.77 4.35 -1.42
CA VAL A 33 0.56 3.84 -1.67
C VAL A 33 1.07 4.33 -3.04
N ILE A 34 0.22 4.23 -4.04
CA ILE A 34 0.62 4.66 -5.37
C ILE A 34 0.98 6.13 -5.38
N ARG A 35 0.17 6.95 -4.71
CA ARG A 35 0.44 8.37 -4.67
C ARG A 35 1.74 8.67 -3.95
N ALA A 36 2.00 7.98 -2.86
CA ALA A 36 3.22 8.21 -2.11
C ALA A 36 4.45 7.83 -2.92
N LEU A 37 4.34 6.77 -3.71
CA LEU A 37 5.48 6.29 -4.45
C LEU A 37 5.70 7.03 -5.75
N ALA A 38 4.68 7.71 -6.24
CA ALA A 38 4.82 8.42 -7.50
C ALA A 38 5.91 9.46 -7.43
N ALA A 39 6.14 10.02 -6.26
CA ALA A 39 7.14 11.06 -6.14
C ALA A 39 8.56 10.52 -6.28
N THR A 40 8.75 9.23 -6.15
CA THR A 40 10.07 8.65 -6.24
C THR A 40 10.21 7.72 -7.43
N ASP A 41 9.24 7.78 -8.34
CA ASP A 41 9.31 6.93 -9.53
C ASP A 41 9.31 5.47 -9.19
N GLU A 42 8.64 5.10 -8.14
CA GLU A 42 8.54 3.71 -7.74
C GLU A 42 7.12 3.22 -7.93
N TRP A 43 6.95 1.94 -7.99
CA TRP A 43 5.67 1.35 -8.23
C TRP A 43 5.46 0.20 -7.25
N PRO A 44 4.30 0.11 -6.63
CA PRO A 44 4.08 -0.98 -5.68
C PRO A 44 3.91 -2.29 -6.41
N ILE A 45 4.66 -3.28 -5.96
CA ILE A 45 4.54 -4.62 -6.49
C ILE A 45 3.62 -5.43 -5.63
N ARG A 46 3.62 -5.17 -4.35
CA ARG A 46 2.81 -5.92 -3.42
C ARG A 46 2.38 -5.00 -2.29
N ILE A 47 1.16 -5.09 -1.88
CA ILE A 47 0.61 -4.28 -0.81
C ILE A 47 -0.12 -5.21 0.13
N ASP A 48 0.27 -5.22 1.39
CA ASP A 48 -0.35 -6.06 2.40
C ASP A 48 -0.80 -5.24 3.58
N VAL A 49 -1.97 -5.54 4.08
CA VAL A 49 -2.44 -4.94 5.31
C VAL A 49 -1.91 -5.80 6.44
N VAL A 50 -1.09 -5.20 7.29
CA VAL A 50 -0.49 -5.94 8.38
C VAL A 50 -1.44 -6.04 9.55
N THR A 51 -2.02 -4.92 9.94
CA THR A 51 -2.91 -4.90 11.07
C THR A 51 -3.67 -3.59 11.07
N SER A 52 -4.64 -3.48 11.94
CA SER A 52 -5.37 -2.23 12.10
C SER A 52 -5.62 -2.02 13.57
N LYS A 53 -5.83 -0.77 13.95
CA LYS A 53 -6.08 -0.43 15.33
C LYS A 53 -7.13 0.64 15.39
N ARG A 54 -8.15 0.42 16.20
CA ARG A 54 -9.22 1.38 16.36
C ARG A 54 -8.77 2.50 17.27
N SER A 55 -9.17 3.71 16.96
CA SER A 55 -8.82 4.85 17.78
C SER A 55 -9.56 4.77 19.12
N ASP A 56 -9.11 5.58 20.07
CA ASP A 56 -9.70 5.55 21.40
C ASP A 56 -11.15 5.92 21.38
N ASP A 57 -11.55 6.82 20.51
CA ASP A 57 -12.95 7.24 20.47
C ASP A 57 -13.80 6.29 19.64
N GLY A 58 -13.19 5.30 19.00
CA GLY A 58 -13.95 4.34 18.24
C GLY A 58 -14.43 4.82 16.88
N HIS A 59 -14.13 6.05 16.53
CA HIS A 59 -14.66 6.59 15.29
C HIS A 59 -13.73 6.37 14.10
N SER A 60 -12.49 6.05 14.36
CA SER A 60 -11.52 5.87 13.29
C SER A 60 -10.75 4.60 13.48
N LYS A 61 -10.11 4.16 12.43
CA LYS A 61 -9.29 2.98 12.51
C LYS A 61 -8.03 3.26 11.71
N ARG A 62 -6.87 2.98 12.29
CA ARG A 62 -5.61 3.18 11.60
C ARG A 62 -5.18 1.86 11.01
N TRP A 63 -4.90 1.87 9.73
CA TRP A 63 -4.51 0.67 9.00
C TRP A 63 -3.02 0.72 8.76
N PHE A 64 -2.31 -0.31 9.14
CA PHE A 64 -0.87 -0.39 8.95
C PHE A 64 -0.60 -1.26 7.75
N VAL A 65 0.18 -0.73 6.83
CA VAL A 65 0.36 -1.33 5.53
C VAL A 65 1.84 -1.53 5.27
N GLU A 66 2.17 -2.70 4.75
CA GLU A 66 3.52 -2.98 4.31
C GLU A 66 3.45 -3.16 2.80
N TYR A 67 4.40 -2.58 2.09
CA TYR A 67 4.39 -2.73 0.64
C TYR A 67 5.79 -2.98 0.13
N GLU A 68 5.87 -3.57 -1.03
CA GLU A 68 7.12 -3.83 -1.69
C GLU A 68 7.11 -3.05 -2.98
N THR A 69 8.20 -2.40 -3.31
CA THR A 69 8.25 -1.53 -4.47
C THR A 69 9.36 -1.93 -5.40
N GLY A 70 9.23 -1.49 -6.62
CA GLY A 70 10.28 -1.62 -7.62
C GLY A 70 10.24 -0.42 -8.51
N PRO A 71 11.14 -0.32 -9.46
CA PRO A 71 11.17 0.81 -10.36
C PRO A 71 9.89 0.88 -11.17
N TYR A 72 9.43 2.08 -11.36
CA TYR A 72 8.22 2.29 -12.11
C TYR A 72 8.43 1.78 -13.54
N GLY A 73 7.48 1.03 -14.02
CA GLY A 73 7.58 0.51 -15.35
C GLY A 73 8.21 -0.85 -15.45
N GLU A 74 8.86 -1.27 -14.38
CA GLU A 74 9.47 -2.57 -14.41
C GLU A 74 8.50 -3.66 -14.11
N VAL A 75 7.53 -3.39 -13.34
CA VAL A 75 6.61 -4.41 -12.94
C VAL A 75 5.60 -4.58 -13.95
N VAL A 76 5.55 -5.70 -14.54
CA VAL A 76 4.64 -5.89 -15.51
C VAL A 76 3.65 -6.86 -15.17
N ALA A 77 3.96 -7.81 -14.48
CA ALA A 77 3.00 -8.84 -14.20
C ALA A 77 2.39 -8.55 -12.90
N GLN A 78 1.29 -7.98 -12.90
CA GLN A 78 0.63 -7.64 -11.69
C GLN A 78 -0.27 -8.75 -11.31
N PRO A 79 0.06 -9.50 -10.31
CA PRO A 79 -0.79 -10.62 -9.96
C PRO A 79 -2.21 -10.22 -9.70
N ASP A 80 -2.38 -9.11 -9.08
CA ASP A 80 -3.72 -8.73 -8.78
C ASP A 80 -4.45 -8.36 -10.01
N GLN A 81 -3.77 -8.08 -11.08
CA GLN A 81 -4.49 -7.82 -12.23
C GLN A 81 -4.93 -9.03 -12.87
N ALA A 82 -4.36 -10.11 -12.55
CA ALA A 82 -4.76 -11.35 -13.12
C ALA A 82 -6.09 -11.72 -12.61
N GLN A 83 -6.54 -11.14 -11.61
CA GLN A 83 -7.76 -11.53 -11.12
C GLN A 83 -8.80 -10.84 -11.61
#